data_65c1422d59f8a2d881f46f26ea628a54
#
_entry.id   65c1422d59f8a2d881f46f26ea628a54
#
_cell.length_a   1.000
_cell.length_b   1.000
_cell.length_c   1.000
_cell.angle_alpha   90.00
_cell.angle_beta   90.00
_cell.angle_gamma   90.00
#
_symmetry.space_group_name_H-M   'P 1'
#
loop_
_entity.id
_entity.type
_entity.pdbx_description
1 polymer ?
#
loop_
_entity_poly.entity_id
_entity_poly.type
_entity_poly.pdbx_seq_one_letter_code
_entity_poly.pdbx_strand_id
1 'polypeptide(L)'
;MTSWLKSDLEMEDETGPLLIFDCDGVLVDSEPVSISVLLDMLSHLGVTMGEEEAYERFLGRSVASMTTTLFEEYGVETDIDFLEHMRATLFERFRTELKPIDGIAETLDRLLPLKRCVASSSQPERIRYSLGLTGLIDKFEPHVFSATMVKNGKPAPDLFLHAARSMGVDPRHCIVIEDSPAGIAAAKAAGMGVFAFTGGSHARFPAFREKIAALGADAVFDAMPDLVQLVGSYVGRGGFDGQVERDAG
;
A
#
# COMPACT_ATOMS: atom_id res chain seq x y z
N MET A 1 16.02 23.86 -5.44
CA MET A 1 16.69 23.03 -4.42
C MET A 1 16.46 23.72 -3.09
N THR A 2 15.52 23.24 -2.33
CA THR A 2 15.10 23.86 -1.07
C THR A 2 16.16 23.59 0.00
N SER A 3 16.72 24.63 0.59
CA SER A 3 17.89 24.62 1.50
C SER A 3 17.71 23.83 2.79
N TRP A 4 16.48 23.51 3.15
CA TRP A 4 16.17 22.77 4.38
C TRP A 4 16.54 21.28 4.33
N LEU A 5 16.66 20.67 3.13
CA LEU A 5 17.17 19.30 2.98
C LEU A 5 18.66 19.16 3.30
N LYS A 6 19.39 20.28 3.40
CA LYS A 6 20.84 20.22 3.71
C LYS A 6 21.21 20.54 5.15
N SER A 7 20.35 21.24 5.91
CA SER A 7 20.69 21.69 7.26
C SER A 7 20.28 20.74 8.37
N ASP A 8 19.28 19.85 8.12
CA ASP A 8 18.76 18.98 9.18
C ASP A 8 19.25 17.51 9.07
N LEU A 9 20.07 17.21 8.05
CA LEU A 9 20.68 15.87 7.84
C LEU A 9 22.10 15.74 8.40
N GLU A 10 22.64 16.76 9.08
CA GLU A 10 23.96 16.69 9.73
C GLU A 10 23.94 16.26 11.20
N MET A 11 22.87 15.60 11.63
CA MET A 11 22.81 14.96 12.94
C MET A 11 23.12 13.46 12.82
N GLU A 12 24.06 13.02 13.59
CA GLU A 12 24.73 11.72 13.71
C GLU A 12 23.83 10.46 13.72
N ASP A 13 23.08 10.21 12.65
CA ASP A 13 22.61 8.89 12.25
C ASP A 13 22.31 8.92 10.74
N GLU A 14 23.03 8.14 9.94
CA GLU A 14 22.94 8.12 8.48
C GLU A 14 21.58 7.62 7.92
N THR A 15 20.52 7.66 8.72
CA THR A 15 19.22 7.09 8.33
C THR A 15 18.09 8.08 8.55
N GLY A 16 17.82 8.92 7.55
CA GLY A 16 16.51 9.55 7.43
C GLY A 16 15.40 8.46 7.46
N PRO A 17 14.11 8.84 7.58
CA PRO A 17 13.03 7.87 7.70
C PRO A 17 13.03 6.85 6.57
N LEU A 18 12.65 5.61 6.89
CA LEU A 18 12.32 4.62 5.89
C LEU A 18 10.89 4.87 5.40
N LEU A 19 10.73 5.04 4.08
CA LEU A 19 9.43 5.11 3.44
C LEU A 19 9.02 3.71 2.98
N ILE A 20 7.92 3.20 3.52
CA ILE A 20 7.36 1.90 3.17
C ILE A 20 6.09 2.14 2.36
N PHE A 21 6.12 1.80 1.08
CA PHE A 21 4.97 1.97 0.18
C PHE A 21 4.17 0.68 0.08
N ASP A 22 2.85 0.76 0.17
CA ASP A 22 2.04 -0.26 -0.46
C ASP A 22 2.20 -0.19 -1.98
N CYS A 23 1.78 -1.23 -2.68
CA CYS A 23 1.91 -1.30 -4.14
C CYS A 23 0.61 -0.92 -4.85
N ASP A 24 -0.43 -1.71 -4.61
CA ASP A 24 -1.72 -1.61 -5.29
C ASP A 24 -2.49 -0.40 -4.73
N GLY A 25 -2.91 0.53 -5.58
CA GLY A 25 -3.60 1.76 -5.17
C GLY A 25 -2.70 2.90 -4.69
N VAL A 26 -1.40 2.65 -4.44
CA VAL A 26 -0.41 3.66 -3.99
C VAL A 26 0.67 3.92 -5.02
N LEU A 27 1.31 2.88 -5.55
CA LEU A 27 2.33 3.00 -6.60
C LEU A 27 1.73 2.82 -7.99
N VAL A 28 0.77 1.90 -8.11
CA VAL A 28 0.09 1.55 -9.35
C VAL A 28 -1.42 1.58 -9.14
N ASP A 29 -2.16 2.09 -10.13
CA ASP A 29 -3.63 2.18 -10.11
C ASP A 29 -4.25 0.85 -10.61
N SER A 30 -4.02 -0.21 -9.85
CA SER A 30 -4.38 -1.58 -10.20
C SER A 30 -5.78 -1.98 -9.78
N GLU A 31 -6.35 -1.31 -8.80
CA GLU A 31 -7.60 -1.71 -8.16
C GLU A 31 -8.82 -1.73 -9.11
N PRO A 32 -9.00 -0.75 -10.03
CA PRO A 32 -10.11 -0.81 -10.97
C PRO A 32 -10.08 -2.05 -11.86
N VAL A 33 -8.89 -2.43 -12.33
CA VAL A 33 -8.73 -3.63 -13.17
C VAL A 33 -8.95 -4.89 -12.34
N SER A 34 -8.41 -4.94 -11.12
CA SER A 34 -8.53 -6.08 -10.21
C SER A 34 -9.99 -6.37 -9.86
N ILE A 35 -10.74 -5.33 -9.48
CA ILE A 35 -12.16 -5.44 -9.14
C ILE A 35 -12.99 -5.82 -10.37
N SER A 36 -12.73 -5.22 -11.53
CA SER A 36 -13.44 -5.58 -12.76
C SER A 36 -13.23 -7.06 -13.14
N VAL A 37 -12.00 -7.57 -13.06
CA VAL A 37 -11.73 -9.01 -13.31
C VAL A 37 -12.48 -9.89 -12.32
N LEU A 38 -12.47 -9.53 -11.04
CA LEU A 38 -13.20 -10.29 -10.02
C LEU A 38 -14.71 -10.30 -10.28
N LEU A 39 -15.31 -9.16 -10.57
CA LEU A 39 -16.74 -9.04 -10.87
C LEU A 39 -17.15 -9.83 -12.10
N ASP A 40 -16.34 -9.79 -13.16
CA ASP A 40 -16.59 -10.58 -14.38
C ASP A 40 -16.61 -12.09 -14.04
N MET A 41 -15.64 -12.56 -13.27
CA MET A 41 -15.56 -13.97 -12.87
C MET A 41 -16.71 -14.38 -11.95
N LEU A 42 -17.07 -13.55 -10.97
CA LEU A 42 -18.20 -13.81 -10.06
C LEU A 42 -19.52 -13.87 -10.82
N SER A 43 -19.71 -13.01 -11.81
CA SER A 43 -20.89 -13.01 -12.68
C SER A 43 -21.05 -14.34 -13.42
N HIS A 44 -19.96 -14.95 -13.90
CA HIS A 44 -20.00 -16.27 -14.53
C HIS A 44 -20.38 -17.40 -13.56
N LEU A 45 -20.18 -17.20 -12.26
CA LEU A 45 -20.58 -18.13 -11.19
C LEU A 45 -21.98 -17.81 -10.64
N GLY A 46 -22.72 -16.85 -11.26
CA GLY A 46 -24.06 -16.46 -10.84
C GLY A 46 -24.11 -15.53 -9.63
N VAL A 47 -22.96 -15.01 -9.17
CA VAL A 47 -22.90 -14.01 -8.10
C VAL A 47 -22.95 -12.62 -8.71
N THR A 48 -23.98 -11.85 -8.33
CA THR A 48 -24.11 -10.44 -8.73
C THR A 48 -23.67 -9.55 -7.57
N MET A 49 -22.69 -8.71 -7.82
CA MET A 49 -22.15 -7.76 -6.84
C MET A 49 -21.91 -6.41 -7.51
N GLY A 50 -22.19 -5.32 -6.80
CA GLY A 50 -21.88 -3.97 -7.26
C GLY A 50 -20.39 -3.65 -7.07
N GLU A 51 -19.89 -2.72 -7.88
CA GLU A 51 -18.50 -2.30 -7.83
C GLU A 51 -18.11 -1.72 -6.45
N GLU A 52 -18.95 -0.85 -5.89
CA GLU A 52 -18.74 -0.25 -4.57
C GLU A 52 -18.66 -1.31 -3.48
N GLU A 53 -19.55 -2.29 -3.49
CA GLU A 53 -19.54 -3.42 -2.57
C GLU A 53 -18.26 -4.26 -2.73
N ALA A 54 -17.81 -4.49 -3.98
CA ALA A 54 -16.59 -5.22 -4.23
C ALA A 54 -15.35 -4.49 -3.67
N TYR A 55 -15.28 -3.18 -3.81
CA TYR A 55 -14.22 -2.38 -3.17
C TYR A 55 -14.27 -2.47 -1.64
N GLU A 56 -15.44 -2.35 -1.03
CA GLU A 56 -15.57 -2.45 0.43
C GLU A 56 -15.09 -3.78 0.98
N ARG A 57 -15.34 -4.88 0.25
CA ARG A 57 -15.07 -6.24 0.70
C ARG A 57 -13.66 -6.73 0.40
N PHE A 58 -13.08 -6.32 -0.73
CA PHE A 58 -11.86 -6.95 -1.26
C PHE A 58 -10.65 -6.03 -1.37
N LEU A 59 -10.83 -4.70 -1.29
CA LEU A 59 -9.73 -3.76 -1.40
C LEU A 59 -8.63 -4.03 -0.36
N GLY A 60 -7.38 -4.10 -0.82
CA GLY A 60 -6.21 -4.28 0.04
C GLY A 60 -6.08 -5.65 0.70
N ARG A 61 -6.97 -6.59 0.40
CA ARG A 61 -6.94 -7.94 0.96
C ARG A 61 -6.05 -8.89 0.15
N SER A 62 -5.51 -9.88 0.85
CA SER A 62 -4.79 -10.99 0.20
C SER A 62 -5.75 -11.93 -0.52
N VAL A 63 -5.24 -12.69 -1.51
CA VAL A 63 -6.02 -13.74 -2.20
C VAL A 63 -6.64 -14.71 -1.19
N ALA A 64 -5.90 -15.13 -0.17
CA ALA A 64 -6.41 -16.04 0.86
C ALA A 64 -7.61 -15.44 1.63
N SER A 65 -7.56 -14.16 1.98
CA SER A 65 -8.69 -13.48 2.63
C SER A 65 -9.88 -13.33 1.68
N MET A 66 -9.62 -13.04 0.40
CA MET A 66 -10.67 -12.95 -0.63
C MET A 66 -11.38 -14.30 -0.80
N THR A 67 -10.65 -15.40 -0.96
CA THR A 67 -11.24 -16.75 -1.13
C THR A 67 -12.08 -17.16 0.07
N THR A 68 -11.61 -16.86 1.29
CA THR A 68 -12.38 -17.10 2.52
C THR A 68 -13.71 -16.34 2.50
N THR A 69 -13.68 -15.04 2.18
CA THR A 69 -14.90 -14.21 2.09
C THR A 69 -15.87 -14.73 1.02
N LEU A 70 -15.34 -15.10 -0.16
CA LEU A 70 -16.17 -15.65 -1.26
C LEU A 70 -16.86 -16.94 -0.85
N PHE A 71 -16.17 -17.81 -0.13
CA PHE A 71 -16.76 -19.06 0.37
C PHE A 71 -17.80 -18.80 1.46
N GLU A 72 -17.44 -18.04 2.50
CA GLU A 72 -18.29 -17.84 3.68
C GLU A 72 -19.57 -17.04 3.38
N GLU A 73 -19.45 -16.00 2.53
CA GLU A 73 -20.56 -15.08 2.32
C GLU A 73 -21.37 -15.36 1.04
N TYR A 74 -20.74 -15.95 0.02
CA TYR A 74 -21.36 -16.17 -1.29
C TYR A 74 -21.45 -17.66 -1.69
N GLY A 75 -20.87 -18.56 -0.88
CA GLY A 75 -20.84 -20.00 -1.19
C GLY A 75 -20.00 -20.36 -2.42
N VAL A 76 -19.09 -19.47 -2.83
CA VAL A 76 -18.22 -19.67 -4.00
C VAL A 76 -16.98 -20.44 -3.56
N GLU A 77 -16.86 -21.68 -4.06
CA GLU A 77 -15.61 -22.44 -3.94
C GLU A 77 -14.62 -21.97 -5.01
N THR A 78 -13.48 -21.46 -4.55
CA THR A 78 -12.39 -21.03 -5.42
C THR A 78 -11.33 -22.12 -5.47
N ASP A 79 -11.35 -22.92 -6.53
CA ASP A 79 -10.32 -23.92 -6.80
C ASP A 79 -9.06 -23.29 -7.43
N ILE A 80 -8.07 -24.15 -7.69
CA ILE A 80 -6.81 -23.70 -8.25
C ILE A 80 -6.98 -23.15 -9.67
N ASP A 81 -7.89 -23.76 -10.47
CA ASP A 81 -8.15 -23.35 -11.84
C ASP A 81 -8.82 -21.97 -11.89
N PHE A 82 -9.73 -21.69 -10.95
CA PHE A 82 -10.34 -20.35 -10.79
C PHE A 82 -9.27 -19.29 -10.51
N LEU A 83 -8.38 -19.57 -9.55
CA LEU A 83 -7.32 -18.63 -9.15
C LEU A 83 -6.29 -18.42 -10.26
N GLU A 84 -5.92 -19.47 -10.99
CA GLU A 84 -5.02 -19.37 -12.13
C GLU A 84 -5.65 -18.59 -13.28
N HIS A 85 -6.92 -18.82 -13.57
CA HIS A 85 -7.64 -18.08 -14.61
C HIS A 85 -7.76 -16.60 -14.24
N MET A 86 -8.15 -16.29 -13.00
CA MET A 86 -8.21 -14.92 -12.49
C MET A 86 -6.86 -14.21 -12.62
N ARG A 87 -5.78 -14.88 -12.22
CA ARG A 87 -4.43 -14.33 -12.33
C ARG A 87 -4.01 -14.08 -13.77
N ALA A 88 -4.26 -15.04 -14.66
CA ALA A 88 -3.91 -14.91 -16.08
C ALA A 88 -4.67 -13.76 -16.74
N THR A 89 -5.98 -13.65 -16.49
CA THR A 89 -6.83 -12.56 -17.00
C THR A 89 -6.37 -11.20 -16.46
N LEU A 90 -6.04 -11.13 -15.17
CA LEU A 90 -5.54 -9.91 -14.54
C LEU A 90 -4.21 -9.46 -15.18
N PHE A 91 -3.26 -10.37 -15.36
CA PHE A 91 -1.96 -10.05 -15.94
C PHE A 91 -2.07 -9.63 -17.40
N GLU A 92 -2.97 -10.24 -18.17
CA GLU A 92 -3.23 -9.82 -19.55
C GLU A 92 -3.81 -8.40 -19.60
N ARG A 93 -4.79 -8.08 -18.76
CA ARG A 93 -5.38 -6.74 -18.69
C ARG A 93 -4.39 -5.70 -18.18
N PHE A 94 -3.52 -6.05 -17.22
CA PHE A 94 -2.47 -5.14 -16.75
C PHE A 94 -1.54 -4.67 -17.87
N ARG A 95 -1.27 -5.48 -18.88
CA ARG A 95 -0.39 -5.09 -20.00
C ARG A 95 -0.87 -3.86 -20.74
N THR A 96 -2.17 -3.61 -20.76
CA THR A 96 -2.79 -2.53 -21.53
C THR A 96 -3.49 -1.48 -20.69
N GLU A 97 -3.90 -1.83 -19.47
CA GLU A 97 -4.75 -0.98 -18.64
C GLU A 97 -4.02 -0.42 -17.41
N LEU A 98 -2.99 -1.14 -16.89
CA LEU A 98 -2.30 -0.71 -15.67
C LEU A 98 -1.52 0.58 -15.91
N LYS A 99 -1.68 1.52 -14.99
CA LYS A 99 -0.95 2.79 -14.99
C LYS A 99 -0.25 3.00 -13.64
N PRO A 100 0.87 3.72 -13.60
CA PRO A 100 1.39 4.23 -12.35
C PRO A 100 0.42 5.27 -11.79
N ILE A 101 0.43 5.46 -10.48
CA ILE A 101 -0.27 6.60 -9.86
C ILE A 101 0.36 7.90 -10.37
N ASP A 102 -0.50 8.88 -10.68
CA ASP A 102 -0.06 10.15 -11.23
C ASP A 102 0.95 10.86 -10.31
N GLY A 103 2.08 11.25 -10.88
CA GLY A 103 3.16 11.96 -10.17
C GLY A 103 4.04 11.09 -9.29
N ILE A 104 3.83 9.75 -9.21
CA ILE A 104 4.61 8.87 -8.32
C ILE A 104 6.09 8.82 -8.72
N ALA A 105 6.42 8.75 -10.01
CA ALA A 105 7.80 8.63 -10.45
C ALA A 105 8.65 9.84 -10.06
N GLU A 106 8.14 11.05 -10.31
CA GLU A 106 8.77 12.32 -9.95
C GLU A 106 8.83 12.52 -8.42
N THR A 107 7.80 12.08 -7.71
CA THR A 107 7.76 12.13 -6.24
C THR A 107 8.85 11.25 -5.65
N LEU A 108 9.02 10.03 -6.14
CA LEU A 108 10.09 9.13 -5.71
C LEU A 108 11.49 9.71 -5.98
N ASP A 109 11.69 10.42 -7.10
CA ASP A 109 12.96 11.08 -7.40
C ASP A 109 13.24 12.27 -6.47
N ARG A 110 12.20 13.02 -6.09
CA ARG A 110 12.31 14.13 -5.12
C ARG A 110 12.54 13.67 -3.69
N LEU A 111 12.17 12.45 -3.35
CA LEU A 111 12.38 11.83 -2.04
C LEU A 111 13.76 11.15 -1.91
N LEU A 112 14.61 11.20 -2.93
CA LEU A 112 16.02 10.83 -2.76
C LEU A 112 16.70 11.84 -1.82
N PRO A 113 17.56 11.41 -0.88
CA PRO A 113 18.18 10.09 -0.72
C PRO A 113 17.48 9.14 0.26
N LEU A 114 16.23 9.37 0.66
CA LEU A 114 15.54 8.56 1.68
C LEU A 114 15.47 7.08 1.27
N LYS A 115 15.71 6.20 2.24
CA LYS A 115 15.50 4.76 2.08
C LYS A 115 14.04 4.47 1.79
N ARG A 116 13.77 3.51 0.91
CA ARG A 116 12.40 3.10 0.58
C ARG A 116 12.30 1.62 0.27
N CYS A 117 11.12 1.07 0.45
CA CYS A 117 10.80 -0.30 0.07
C CYS A 117 9.31 -0.42 -0.27
N VAL A 118 8.94 -1.55 -0.86
CA VAL A 118 7.55 -1.94 -1.09
C VAL A 118 7.16 -3.00 -0.07
N ALA A 119 5.95 -2.90 0.50
CA ALA A 119 5.35 -3.90 1.38
C ALA A 119 3.87 -4.11 1.05
N SER A 120 3.55 -5.12 0.24
CA SER A 120 2.23 -5.36 -0.34
C SER A 120 1.61 -6.68 0.10
N SER A 121 0.28 -6.71 0.15
CA SER A 121 -0.52 -7.93 0.33
C SER A 121 -0.45 -8.88 -0.87
N SER A 122 -0.01 -8.40 -2.01
CA SER A 122 0.10 -9.14 -3.27
C SER A 122 1.28 -10.12 -3.26
N GLN A 123 1.22 -11.12 -4.13
CA GLN A 123 2.31 -12.07 -4.34
C GLN A 123 3.53 -11.37 -4.99
N PRO A 124 4.76 -11.83 -4.72
CA PRO A 124 5.98 -11.20 -5.23
C PRO A 124 6.02 -11.06 -6.75
N GLU A 125 5.48 -12.04 -7.47
CA GLU A 125 5.39 -12.02 -8.92
C GLU A 125 4.51 -10.87 -9.42
N ARG A 126 3.32 -10.69 -8.80
CA ARG A 126 2.40 -9.60 -9.16
C ARG A 126 3.01 -8.24 -8.88
N ILE A 127 3.66 -8.06 -7.72
CA ILE A 127 4.31 -6.80 -7.36
C ILE A 127 5.37 -6.44 -8.41
N ARG A 128 6.28 -7.38 -8.72
CA ARG A 128 7.35 -7.14 -9.71
C ARG A 128 6.81 -6.90 -11.11
N TYR A 129 5.77 -7.65 -11.50
CA TYR A 129 5.13 -7.47 -12.79
C TYR A 129 4.50 -6.07 -12.94
N SER A 130 3.73 -5.64 -11.94
CA SER A 130 3.09 -4.32 -11.93
C SER A 130 4.11 -3.19 -11.94
N LEU A 131 5.14 -3.26 -11.09
CA LEU A 131 6.20 -2.27 -11.05
C LEU A 131 7.06 -2.27 -12.32
N GLY A 132 7.27 -3.44 -12.94
CA GLY A 132 7.96 -3.57 -14.23
C GLY A 132 7.21 -2.91 -15.37
N LEU A 133 5.89 -3.18 -15.49
CA LEU A 133 5.04 -2.57 -16.50
C LEU A 133 4.98 -1.04 -16.40
N THR A 134 5.02 -0.52 -15.18
CA THR A 134 4.92 0.93 -14.91
C THR A 134 6.28 1.64 -14.82
N GLY A 135 7.40 0.91 -15.02
CA GLY A 135 8.75 1.47 -14.99
C GLY A 135 9.24 1.87 -13.59
N LEU A 136 8.62 1.35 -12.53
CA LEU A 136 8.95 1.70 -11.15
C LEU A 136 9.87 0.69 -10.46
N ILE A 137 10.09 -0.50 -11.04
CA ILE A 137 10.81 -1.60 -10.38
C ILE A 137 12.22 -1.22 -9.93
N ASP A 138 12.97 -0.53 -10.78
CA ASP A 138 14.36 -0.13 -10.50
C ASP A 138 14.48 0.89 -9.34
N LYS A 139 13.37 1.51 -8.95
CA LYS A 139 13.32 2.44 -7.82
C LYS A 139 13.24 1.72 -6.47
N PHE A 140 12.94 0.40 -6.46
CA PHE A 140 12.67 -0.37 -5.24
C PHE A 140 13.53 -1.64 -5.10
N GLU A 141 13.89 -2.34 -6.20
CA GLU A 141 14.70 -3.56 -6.08
C GLU A 141 16.04 -3.28 -5.37
N PRO A 142 16.49 -4.21 -4.49
CA PRO A 142 15.90 -5.51 -4.15
C PRO A 142 14.86 -5.46 -3.02
N HIS A 143 14.41 -4.30 -2.58
CA HIS A 143 13.62 -4.07 -1.37
C HIS A 143 12.11 -4.18 -1.65
N VAL A 144 11.66 -5.36 -2.05
CA VAL A 144 10.24 -5.68 -2.33
C VAL A 144 9.80 -6.80 -1.38
N PHE A 145 8.84 -6.49 -0.51
CA PHE A 145 8.30 -7.39 0.50
C PHE A 145 6.84 -7.73 0.22
N SER A 146 6.48 -9.00 0.42
CA SER A 146 5.14 -9.54 0.19
C SER A 146 4.59 -10.16 1.45
N ALA A 147 3.26 -10.14 1.61
CA ALA A 147 2.57 -10.83 2.69
C ALA A 147 2.86 -12.34 2.75
N THR A 148 3.31 -12.94 1.64
CA THR A 148 3.74 -14.36 1.62
C THR A 148 5.03 -14.62 2.38
N MET A 149 5.77 -13.59 2.79
CA MET A 149 7.02 -13.68 3.54
C MET A 149 6.79 -13.67 5.06
N VAL A 150 5.54 -13.50 5.51
CA VAL A 150 5.18 -13.40 6.92
C VAL A 150 4.04 -14.36 7.28
N LYS A 151 3.84 -14.57 8.57
CA LYS A 151 2.78 -15.46 9.06
C LYS A 151 1.40 -14.84 8.90
N ASN A 152 1.26 -13.56 9.27
CA ASN A 152 0.00 -12.84 9.23
C ASN A 152 0.16 -11.63 8.32
N GLY A 153 -0.70 -11.53 7.29
CA GLY A 153 -0.80 -10.35 6.43
C GLY A 153 -1.56 -9.20 7.10
N LYS A 154 -1.64 -8.05 6.44
CA LYS A 154 -2.48 -6.90 6.85
C LYS A 154 -3.91 -7.41 7.18
N PRO A 155 -4.53 -7.01 8.30
CA PRO A 155 -4.19 -5.88 9.18
C PRO A 155 -3.17 -6.19 10.30
N ALA A 156 -2.56 -7.39 10.36
CA ALA A 156 -1.48 -7.65 11.31
C ALA A 156 -0.22 -6.85 10.95
N PRO A 157 0.60 -6.45 11.95
CA PRO A 157 1.77 -5.61 11.73
C PRO A 157 2.95 -6.33 11.09
N ASP A 158 2.88 -7.65 10.95
CA ASP A 158 4.01 -8.55 10.64
C ASP A 158 4.76 -8.12 9.38
N LEU A 159 4.03 -7.72 8.32
CA LEU A 159 4.63 -7.35 7.04
C LEU A 159 5.47 -6.07 7.15
N PHE A 160 4.94 -5.04 7.79
CA PHE A 160 5.66 -3.78 7.97
C PHE A 160 6.84 -3.93 8.93
N LEU A 161 6.67 -4.69 10.02
CA LEU A 161 7.78 -5.03 10.93
C LEU A 161 8.86 -5.86 10.22
N HIS A 162 8.49 -6.77 9.32
CA HIS A 162 9.44 -7.52 8.49
C HIS A 162 10.21 -6.59 7.55
N ALA A 163 9.53 -5.67 6.88
CA ALA A 163 10.15 -4.68 5.99
C ALA A 163 11.15 -3.79 6.75
N ALA A 164 10.74 -3.20 7.87
CA ALA A 164 11.60 -2.37 8.71
C ALA A 164 12.85 -3.12 9.18
N ARG A 165 12.69 -4.35 9.67
CA ARG A 165 13.81 -5.22 10.09
C ARG A 165 14.76 -5.51 8.94
N SER A 166 14.24 -5.85 7.76
CA SER A 166 15.03 -6.16 6.57
C SER A 166 15.80 -4.94 6.04
N MET A 167 15.25 -3.75 6.24
CA MET A 167 15.89 -2.48 5.89
C MET A 167 16.82 -1.93 6.97
N GLY A 168 16.87 -2.59 8.15
CA GLY A 168 17.71 -2.18 9.28
C GLY A 168 17.28 -0.85 9.92
N VAL A 169 15.96 -0.58 9.96
CA VAL A 169 15.40 0.66 10.52
C VAL A 169 14.41 0.34 11.64
N ASP A 170 14.47 1.11 12.73
CA ASP A 170 13.49 0.98 13.82
C ASP A 170 12.08 1.33 13.31
N PRO A 171 11.06 0.53 13.64
CA PRO A 171 9.68 0.82 13.24
C PRO A 171 9.23 2.26 13.54
N ARG A 172 9.68 2.83 14.64
CA ARG A 172 9.36 4.22 15.02
C ARG A 172 9.89 5.26 14.02
N HIS A 173 10.91 4.93 13.24
CA HIS A 173 11.49 5.77 12.19
C HIS A 173 11.00 5.39 10.79
N CYS A 174 9.87 4.68 10.69
CA CYS A 174 9.25 4.32 9.42
C CYS A 174 7.98 5.14 9.19
N ILE A 175 7.74 5.48 7.93
CA ILE A 175 6.49 6.08 7.45
C ILE A 175 5.92 5.16 6.41
N VAL A 176 4.70 4.68 6.63
CA VAL A 176 3.97 3.83 5.70
C VAL A 176 3.04 4.71 4.85
N ILE A 177 3.06 4.52 3.54
CA ILE A 177 2.14 5.13 2.59
C ILE A 177 1.16 4.05 2.15
N GLU A 178 -0.11 4.23 2.44
CA GLU A 178 -1.15 3.22 2.35
C GLU A 178 -2.50 3.81 1.94
N ASP A 179 -3.34 3.03 1.27
CA ASP A 179 -4.65 3.44 0.79
C ASP A 179 -5.81 2.64 1.40
N SER A 180 -5.51 1.50 2.04
CA SER A 180 -6.51 0.56 2.54
C SER A 180 -6.71 0.62 4.06
N PRO A 181 -7.92 0.34 4.57
CA PRO A 181 -8.16 0.24 6.00
C PRO A 181 -7.30 -0.82 6.69
N ALA A 182 -7.06 -1.95 6.02
CA ALA A 182 -6.26 -3.05 6.57
C ALA A 182 -4.79 -2.66 6.72
N GLY A 183 -4.23 -1.94 5.74
CA GLY A 183 -2.85 -1.49 5.80
C GLY A 183 -2.64 -0.35 6.80
N ILE A 184 -3.57 0.60 6.87
CA ILE A 184 -3.52 1.67 7.89
C ILE A 184 -3.53 1.05 9.30
N ALA A 185 -4.41 0.08 9.54
CA ALA A 185 -4.44 -0.63 10.82
C ALA A 185 -3.13 -1.38 11.11
N ALA A 186 -2.55 -2.04 10.09
CA ALA A 186 -1.28 -2.75 10.23
C ALA A 186 -0.11 -1.81 10.55
N ALA A 187 -0.03 -0.64 9.90
CA ALA A 187 1.01 0.36 10.16
C ALA A 187 0.92 0.92 11.58
N LYS A 188 -0.30 1.24 12.04
CA LYS A 188 -0.54 1.68 13.42
C LYS A 188 -0.19 0.62 14.44
N ALA A 189 -0.55 -0.65 14.18
CA ALA A 189 -0.20 -1.78 15.04
C ALA A 189 1.32 -2.05 15.05
N ALA A 190 2.04 -1.66 14.00
CA ALA A 190 3.50 -1.72 13.94
C ALA A 190 4.21 -0.57 14.66
N GLY A 191 3.46 0.42 15.18
CA GLY A 191 4.03 1.63 15.80
C GLY A 191 4.74 2.55 14.80
N MET A 192 4.28 2.57 13.54
CA MET A 192 4.86 3.38 12.46
C MET A 192 4.00 4.61 12.19
N GLY A 193 4.62 5.67 11.65
CA GLY A 193 3.88 6.76 11.04
C GLY A 193 3.10 6.26 9.83
N VAL A 194 1.87 6.76 9.61
CA VAL A 194 1.04 6.33 8.48
C VAL A 194 0.43 7.51 7.75
N PHE A 195 0.68 7.60 6.44
CA PHE A 195 0.08 8.57 5.54
C PHE A 195 -0.90 7.85 4.62
N ALA A 196 -2.18 8.19 4.77
CA ALA A 196 -3.26 7.59 4.00
C ALA A 196 -3.41 8.30 2.65
N PHE A 197 -3.20 7.55 1.57
CA PHE A 197 -3.36 8.04 0.21
C PHE A 197 -4.76 7.75 -0.31
N THR A 198 -5.44 8.78 -0.83
CA THR A 198 -6.80 8.68 -1.39
C THR A 198 -6.88 9.19 -2.84
N GLY A 199 -5.75 9.24 -3.54
CA GLY A 199 -5.67 9.71 -4.93
C GLY A 199 -5.81 8.60 -5.97
N GLY A 200 -5.84 7.32 -5.57
CA GLY A 200 -6.12 6.20 -6.48
C GLY A 200 -7.57 6.19 -6.98
N SER A 201 -7.81 5.62 -8.16
CA SER A 201 -9.15 5.60 -8.78
C SER A 201 -10.23 4.90 -7.94
N HIS A 202 -9.84 3.96 -7.09
CA HIS A 202 -10.75 3.28 -6.15
C HIS A 202 -11.29 4.22 -5.07
N ALA A 203 -10.56 5.27 -4.71
CA ALA A 203 -10.98 6.25 -3.71
C ALA A 203 -11.95 7.31 -4.23
N ARG A 204 -12.57 7.08 -5.40
CA ARG A 204 -13.60 7.98 -5.97
C ARG A 204 -14.90 8.01 -5.17
N PHE A 205 -15.18 6.97 -4.37
CA PHE A 205 -16.39 6.87 -3.56
C PHE A 205 -16.26 7.69 -2.28
N PRO A 206 -17.20 8.67 -2.04
CA PRO A 206 -17.11 9.54 -0.84
C PRO A 206 -17.11 8.75 0.47
N ALA A 207 -17.94 7.71 0.58
CA ALA A 207 -18.01 6.86 1.77
C ALA A 207 -16.65 6.18 2.09
N PHE A 208 -15.92 5.78 1.05
CA PHE A 208 -14.58 5.22 1.23
C PHE A 208 -13.59 6.27 1.78
N ARG A 209 -13.57 7.48 1.22
CA ARG A 209 -12.71 8.59 1.71
C ARG A 209 -13.03 8.96 3.15
N GLU A 210 -14.31 9.03 3.52
CA GLU A 210 -14.75 9.28 4.90
C GLU A 210 -14.27 8.18 5.85
N LYS A 211 -14.39 6.92 5.43
CA LYS A 211 -13.87 5.77 6.19
C LYS A 211 -12.37 5.86 6.40
N ILE A 212 -11.58 6.16 5.35
CA ILE A 212 -10.12 6.35 5.47
C ILE A 212 -9.79 7.49 6.42
N ALA A 213 -10.46 8.63 6.29
CA ALA A 213 -10.22 9.80 7.15
C ALA A 213 -10.50 9.49 8.64
N ALA A 214 -11.49 8.64 8.94
CA ALA A 214 -11.85 8.24 10.29
C ALA A 214 -10.84 7.28 10.96
N LEU A 215 -9.90 6.70 10.22
CA LEU A 215 -8.92 5.74 10.76
C LEU A 215 -7.78 6.40 11.55
N GLY A 216 -7.69 7.73 11.54
CA GLY A 216 -6.70 8.48 12.31
C GLY A 216 -5.27 8.21 11.84
N ALA A 217 -5.03 8.29 10.53
CA ALA A 217 -3.70 8.37 9.95
C ALA A 217 -3.04 9.72 10.34
N ASP A 218 -1.71 9.76 10.35
CA ASP A 218 -0.96 10.99 10.67
C ASP A 218 -1.13 12.07 9.59
N ALA A 219 -1.42 11.66 8.36
CA ALA A 219 -1.86 12.53 7.27
C ALA A 219 -2.81 11.77 6.32
N VAL A 220 -3.72 12.53 5.67
CA VAL A 220 -4.53 12.04 4.54
C VAL A 220 -4.28 12.97 3.37
N PHE A 221 -3.99 12.43 2.19
CA PHE A 221 -3.67 13.21 1.00
C PHE A 221 -4.14 12.48 -0.27
N ASP A 222 -4.34 13.23 -1.37
CA ASP A 222 -4.84 12.68 -2.64
C ASP A 222 -4.00 13.06 -3.86
N ALA A 223 -3.00 13.94 -3.69
CA ALA A 223 -2.04 14.26 -4.74
C ALA A 223 -0.65 13.74 -4.36
N MET A 224 -0.11 12.77 -5.11
CA MET A 224 1.17 12.13 -4.79
C MET A 224 2.34 13.12 -4.63
N PRO A 225 2.45 14.24 -5.39
CA PRO A 225 3.51 15.23 -5.18
C PRO A 225 3.52 15.89 -3.78
N ASP A 226 2.39 15.88 -3.06
CA ASP A 226 2.29 16.46 -1.71
C ASP A 226 3.04 15.63 -0.67
N LEU A 227 3.31 14.36 -0.96
CA LEU A 227 4.04 13.44 -0.09
C LEU A 227 5.40 14.01 0.32
N VAL A 228 6.09 14.74 -0.59
CA VAL A 228 7.39 15.35 -0.30
C VAL A 228 7.29 16.37 0.84
N GLN A 229 6.27 17.22 0.81
CA GLN A 229 6.04 18.21 1.86
C GLN A 229 5.57 17.56 3.16
N LEU A 230 4.72 16.53 3.06
CA LEU A 230 4.21 15.79 4.23
C LEU A 230 5.34 15.11 4.98
N VAL A 231 6.23 14.40 4.29
CA VAL A 231 7.41 13.75 4.90
C VAL A 231 8.30 14.80 5.58
N GLY A 232 8.64 15.89 4.88
CA GLY A 232 9.46 16.95 5.47
C GLY A 232 8.84 17.59 6.72
N SER A 233 7.52 17.84 6.67
CA SER A 233 6.80 18.42 7.81
C SER A 233 6.66 17.44 9.00
N TYR A 234 6.55 16.16 8.74
CA TYR A 234 6.43 15.12 9.78
C TYR A 234 7.76 14.97 10.52
N VAL A 235 8.86 14.87 9.79
CA VAL A 235 10.22 14.80 10.36
C VAL A 235 10.54 16.06 11.16
N GLY A 236 10.31 17.25 10.60
CA GLY A 236 10.62 18.52 11.25
C GLY A 236 9.80 18.84 12.51
N ARG A 237 8.67 18.15 12.74
CA ARG A 237 7.85 18.30 13.95
C ARG A 237 8.15 17.26 15.03
N GLY A 238 9.21 16.46 14.87
CA GLY A 238 9.49 15.35 15.80
C GLY A 238 8.43 14.25 15.73
N GLY A 239 7.90 13.98 14.55
CA GLY A 239 6.85 12.99 14.34
C GLY A 239 7.21 11.59 14.85
N PHE A 240 8.50 11.34 15.07
CA PHE A 240 9.03 10.10 15.66
C PHE A 240 9.08 10.13 17.18
N ASP A 241 9.14 11.32 17.82
CA ASP A 241 9.23 11.46 19.28
C ASP A 241 7.86 11.33 19.95
N GLY A 242 6.78 11.72 19.26
CA GLY A 242 5.41 11.70 19.79
C GLY A 242 4.78 10.30 19.95
N GLN A 243 5.44 9.25 19.49
CA GLN A 243 4.96 7.87 19.61
C GLN A 243 5.26 7.27 21.01
N VAL A 244 6.23 7.81 21.73
CA VAL A 244 6.59 7.35 23.09
C VAL A 244 5.50 7.66 24.12
N GLU A 245 4.71 8.71 23.91
CA GLU A 245 3.65 9.12 24.85
C GLU A 245 2.30 8.39 24.65
N ARG A 246 2.06 7.75 23.51
CA ARG A 246 0.79 7.05 23.23
C ARG A 246 0.70 5.66 23.85
N ASP A 247 1.85 5.03 24.15
CA ASP A 247 1.91 3.68 24.75
C ASP A 247 1.92 3.69 26.30
N ALA A 248 1.87 4.86 26.93
CA ALA A 248 1.90 5.04 28.39
C ALA A 248 0.56 5.44 29.01
N GLY A 249 -0.56 5.35 28.26
CA GLY A 249 -1.90 5.71 28.71
C GLY A 249 -2.86 4.52 28.88
#